data_32f17f9a82ca3700d734e9496b5eea56
#
_entry.id   32f17f9a82ca3700d734e9496b5eea56
#
_cell.length_a   1.000
_cell.length_b   1.000
_cell.length_c   1.000
_cell.angle_alpha   90.00
_cell.angle_beta   90.00
_cell.angle_gamma   90.00
#
_symmetry.space_group_name_H-M   'P 1'
#
loop_
_entity.id
_entity.type
_entity.pdbx_description
1 polymer ?
#
loop_
_entity_poly.entity_id
_entity_poly.type
_entity_poly.pdbx_seq_one_letter_code
_entity_poly.pdbx_strand_id
1 'polypeptide(L)'
;MHTLKNFLIQQFNFHPQLVDFCLSAEEEVKKPFDNIDKITESNQLKILKAMQEHNVSDVHFAATTGYGYNDLGRDTLESVYAEIFNTEDALVRPQLMSGTHALTVALFGNLRPGDEILSPVGKPYDTLEGVIGIRPMSGSLKEYGITYRQVDLLSDGLFD
;
A
#
# COMPACT_ATOMS: atom_id res chain seq x y z
N MET A 1 8.05 -30.51 -29.42
CA MET A 1 8.02 -29.52 -28.33
C MET A 1 6.66 -29.64 -27.67
N HIS A 2 6.59 -30.16 -26.42
CA HIS A 2 5.31 -30.22 -25.70
C HIS A 2 4.88 -28.81 -25.37
N THR A 3 3.70 -28.38 -25.85
CA THR A 3 3.13 -27.10 -25.45
C THR A 3 2.80 -27.12 -23.96
N LEU A 4 2.79 -25.95 -23.30
CA LEU A 4 2.41 -25.81 -21.88
C LEU A 4 1.09 -26.57 -21.60
N LYS A 5 0.10 -26.45 -22.49
CA LYS A 5 -1.19 -27.17 -22.40
C LYS A 5 -1.00 -28.67 -22.25
N ASN A 6 -0.19 -29.30 -23.13
CA ASN A 6 0.05 -30.74 -23.06
C ASN A 6 0.78 -31.14 -21.77
N PHE A 7 1.70 -30.31 -21.31
CA PHE A 7 2.41 -30.55 -20.06
C PHE A 7 1.45 -30.54 -18.87
N LEU A 8 0.57 -29.54 -18.77
CA LEU A 8 -0.43 -29.45 -17.69
C LEU A 8 -1.39 -30.64 -17.69
N ILE A 9 -1.88 -31.05 -18.86
CA ILE A 9 -2.79 -32.20 -18.97
C ILE A 9 -2.08 -33.50 -18.59
N GLN A 10 -0.87 -33.73 -19.09
CA GLN A 10 -0.22 -35.06 -18.96
C GLN A 10 0.52 -35.22 -17.63
N GLN A 11 1.12 -34.16 -17.08
CA GLN A 11 1.93 -34.24 -15.87
C GLN A 11 1.15 -33.87 -14.60
N PHE A 12 0.16 -32.98 -14.72
CA PHE A 12 -0.66 -32.54 -13.58
C PHE A 12 -2.08 -33.11 -13.59
N ASN A 13 -2.45 -33.89 -14.60
CA ASN A 13 -3.77 -34.48 -14.73
C ASN A 13 -4.93 -33.46 -14.75
N PHE A 14 -4.67 -32.25 -15.25
CA PHE A 14 -5.71 -31.24 -15.37
C PHE A 14 -6.69 -31.61 -16.50
N HIS A 15 -7.97 -31.33 -16.26
CA HIS A 15 -8.98 -31.56 -17.29
C HIS A 15 -8.74 -30.63 -18.48
N PRO A 16 -8.74 -31.13 -19.74
CA PRO A 16 -8.42 -30.33 -20.93
C PRO A 16 -9.25 -29.04 -21.06
N GLN A 17 -10.57 -29.12 -20.78
CA GLN A 17 -11.46 -27.96 -20.84
C GLN A 17 -11.13 -26.90 -19.81
N LEU A 18 -10.64 -27.28 -18.61
CA LEU A 18 -10.17 -26.33 -17.60
C LEU A 18 -8.93 -25.60 -18.09
N VAL A 19 -7.97 -26.31 -18.68
CA VAL A 19 -6.75 -25.72 -19.23
C VAL A 19 -7.09 -24.74 -20.36
N ASP A 20 -8.01 -25.14 -21.26
CA ASP A 20 -8.45 -24.26 -22.35
C ASP A 20 -9.14 -23.00 -21.83
N PHE A 21 -9.99 -23.12 -20.83
CA PHE A 21 -10.64 -21.98 -20.20
C PHE A 21 -9.62 -21.02 -19.57
N CYS A 22 -8.66 -21.54 -18.80
CA CYS A 22 -7.61 -20.71 -18.18
C CYS A 22 -6.77 -19.97 -19.23
N LEU A 23 -6.32 -20.67 -20.28
CA LEU A 23 -5.53 -20.06 -21.34
C LEU A 23 -6.32 -18.98 -22.12
N SER A 24 -7.62 -19.20 -22.32
CA SER A 24 -8.51 -18.20 -22.94
C SER A 24 -8.64 -16.96 -22.05
N ALA A 25 -8.85 -17.14 -20.74
CA ALA A 25 -8.95 -16.05 -19.79
C ALA A 25 -7.62 -15.25 -19.70
N GLU A 26 -6.47 -15.94 -19.72
CA GLU A 26 -5.16 -15.26 -19.74
C GLU A 26 -4.98 -14.37 -20.97
N GLU A 27 -5.42 -14.83 -22.14
CA GLU A 27 -5.33 -14.04 -23.37
C GLU A 27 -6.24 -12.80 -23.32
N GLU A 28 -7.44 -12.91 -22.74
CA GLU A 28 -8.38 -11.78 -22.59
C GLU A 28 -7.81 -10.67 -21.67
N VAL A 29 -7.07 -11.05 -20.62
CA VAL A 29 -6.50 -10.08 -19.67
C VAL A 29 -5.07 -9.64 -20.02
N LYS A 30 -4.49 -10.14 -21.09
CA LYS A 30 -3.11 -9.88 -21.49
C LYS A 30 -2.80 -8.39 -21.63
N LYS A 31 -3.67 -7.64 -22.34
CA LYS A 31 -3.45 -6.20 -22.55
C LYS A 31 -3.45 -5.38 -21.26
N PRO A 32 -4.38 -5.58 -20.30
CA PRO A 32 -4.26 -5.00 -18.97
C PRO A 32 -2.97 -5.36 -18.26
N PHE A 33 -2.54 -6.62 -18.32
CA PHE A 33 -1.29 -7.08 -17.69
C PHE A 33 -0.05 -6.46 -18.31
N ASP A 34 0.03 -6.36 -19.64
CA ASP A 34 1.13 -5.68 -20.32
C ASP A 34 1.27 -4.21 -19.86
N ASN A 35 0.16 -3.55 -19.55
CA ASN A 35 0.18 -2.18 -19.01
C ASN A 35 0.64 -2.14 -17.55
N ILE A 36 0.19 -3.10 -16.74
CA ILE A 36 0.62 -3.24 -15.33
C ILE A 36 2.13 -3.53 -15.29
N ASP A 37 2.63 -4.41 -16.15
CA ASP A 37 4.05 -4.77 -16.22
C ASP A 37 4.93 -3.55 -16.49
N LYS A 38 4.54 -2.66 -17.41
CA LYS A 38 5.26 -1.42 -17.68
C LYS A 38 5.33 -0.48 -16.47
N ILE A 39 4.21 -0.37 -15.74
CA ILE A 39 4.15 0.42 -14.51
C ILE A 39 5.03 -0.22 -13.43
N THR A 40 4.97 -1.53 -13.31
CA THR A 40 5.77 -2.31 -12.35
C THR A 40 7.25 -2.15 -12.62
N GLU A 41 7.69 -2.29 -13.88
CA GLU A 41 9.08 -2.09 -14.28
C GLU A 41 9.59 -0.69 -13.90
N SER A 42 8.83 0.35 -14.26
CA SER A 42 9.20 1.73 -13.93
C SER A 42 9.32 1.96 -12.41
N ASN A 43 8.38 1.44 -11.63
CA ASN A 43 8.42 1.57 -10.16
C ASN A 43 9.56 0.75 -9.54
N GLN A 44 9.83 -0.45 -10.07
CA GLN A 44 10.94 -1.28 -9.60
C GLN A 44 12.30 -0.60 -9.86
N LEU A 45 12.49 -0.01 -11.03
CA LEU A 45 13.70 0.75 -11.35
C LEU A 45 13.86 1.99 -10.48
N LYS A 46 12.77 2.69 -10.16
CA LYS A 46 12.75 3.82 -9.23
C LYS A 46 13.20 3.40 -7.83
N ILE A 47 12.69 2.28 -7.32
CA ILE A 47 13.09 1.75 -6.00
C ILE A 47 14.57 1.34 -6.01
N LEU A 48 15.00 0.63 -7.04
CA LEU A 48 16.40 0.21 -7.18
C LEU A 48 17.35 1.41 -7.22
N LYS A 49 16.97 2.46 -7.94
CA LYS A 49 17.75 3.71 -8.00
C LYS A 49 17.86 4.35 -6.62
N ALA A 50 16.76 4.49 -5.89
CA ALA A 50 16.77 5.03 -4.53
C ALA A 50 17.70 4.24 -3.60
N MET A 51 17.63 2.90 -3.65
CA MET A 51 18.54 2.04 -2.87
C MET A 51 20.01 2.25 -3.24
N GLN A 52 20.32 2.46 -4.53
CA GLN A 52 21.69 2.74 -5.00
C GLN A 52 22.18 4.12 -4.52
N GLU A 53 21.34 5.15 -4.59
CA GLU A 53 21.68 6.51 -4.16
C GLU A 53 21.95 6.58 -2.65
N HIS A 54 21.23 5.79 -1.86
CA HIS A 54 21.46 5.67 -0.43
C HIS A 54 22.48 4.58 -0.03
N ASN A 55 23.19 3.99 -1.01
CA ASN A 55 24.25 2.99 -0.81
C ASN A 55 23.80 1.80 0.05
N VAL A 56 22.56 1.33 -0.14
CA VAL A 56 22.03 0.18 0.61
C VAL A 56 22.91 -1.05 0.40
N SER A 57 23.34 -1.67 1.49
CA SER A 57 24.21 -2.85 1.51
C SER A 57 23.85 -3.77 2.68
N ASP A 58 24.56 -4.87 2.81
CA ASP A 58 24.34 -5.88 3.88
C ASP A 58 24.42 -5.31 5.28
N VAL A 59 25.25 -4.30 5.53
CA VAL A 59 25.40 -3.68 6.85
C VAL A 59 24.10 -3.05 7.36
N HIS A 60 23.21 -2.62 6.47
CA HIS A 60 21.92 -2.02 6.83
C HIS A 60 20.90 -3.04 7.33
N PHE A 61 21.16 -4.34 7.11
CA PHE A 61 20.32 -5.44 7.58
C PHE A 61 20.85 -6.06 8.87
N ALA A 62 21.93 -5.49 9.45
CA ALA A 62 22.43 -5.95 10.75
C ALA A 62 21.38 -5.71 11.83
N ALA A 63 21.25 -6.68 12.76
CA ALA A 63 20.31 -6.56 13.85
C ALA A 63 20.70 -5.41 14.80
N THR A 64 19.71 -4.58 15.15
CA THR A 64 19.84 -3.48 16.12
C THR A 64 18.77 -3.59 17.18
N THR A 65 18.87 -2.84 18.26
CA THR A 65 17.83 -2.76 19.30
C THR A 65 16.60 -1.96 18.85
N GLY A 66 16.73 -1.16 17.81
CA GLY A 66 15.69 -0.23 17.34
C GLY A 66 15.48 1.01 18.22
N TYR A 67 16.16 1.10 19.35
CA TYR A 67 16.06 2.23 20.31
C TYR A 67 17.26 3.17 20.28
N GLY A 68 18.33 2.82 19.56
CA GLY A 68 19.51 3.64 19.44
C GLY A 68 19.30 4.89 18.59
N TYR A 69 20.05 5.93 18.92
CA TYR A 69 20.27 7.06 18.02
C TYR A 69 21.19 6.61 16.87
N ASN A 70 20.99 7.14 15.67
CA ASN A 70 21.80 6.80 14.49
C ASN A 70 21.75 5.30 14.14
N ASP A 71 20.57 4.73 14.12
CA ASP A 71 20.34 3.38 13.60
C ASP A 71 20.47 3.39 12.09
N LEU A 72 21.60 2.88 11.58
CA LEU A 72 21.95 2.96 10.16
C LEU A 72 20.88 2.35 9.26
N GLY A 73 20.37 1.16 9.61
CA GLY A 73 19.37 0.48 8.78
C GLY A 73 18.04 1.24 8.73
N ARG A 74 17.58 1.71 9.88
CA ARG A 74 16.34 2.48 10.02
C ARG A 74 16.43 3.81 9.28
N ASP A 75 17.47 4.56 9.55
CA ASP A 75 17.62 5.92 9.02
C ASP A 75 17.78 5.88 7.48
N THR A 76 18.51 4.88 6.96
CA THR A 76 18.62 4.64 5.51
C THR A 76 17.29 4.20 4.90
N LEU A 77 16.52 3.34 5.56
CA LEU A 77 15.20 2.92 5.08
C LEU A 77 14.24 4.11 4.95
N GLU A 78 14.22 5.01 5.94
CA GLU A 78 13.40 6.22 5.91
C GLU A 78 13.82 7.14 4.76
N SER A 79 15.13 7.32 4.53
CA SER A 79 15.64 8.09 3.40
C SER A 79 15.27 7.48 2.04
N VAL A 80 15.36 6.17 1.89
CA VAL A 80 14.93 5.47 0.67
C VAL A 80 13.42 5.66 0.43
N TYR A 81 12.59 5.58 1.46
CA TYR A 81 11.15 5.85 1.34
C TYR A 81 10.87 7.30 0.94
N ALA A 82 11.53 8.25 1.57
CA ALA A 82 11.39 9.66 1.22
C ALA A 82 11.73 9.91 -0.27
N GLU A 83 12.81 9.31 -0.78
CA GLU A 83 13.21 9.40 -2.18
C GLU A 83 12.17 8.76 -3.11
N ILE A 84 11.71 7.53 -2.80
CA ILE A 84 10.71 6.81 -3.61
C ILE A 84 9.41 7.60 -3.75
N PHE A 85 8.95 8.22 -2.67
CA PHE A 85 7.67 8.95 -2.64
C PHE A 85 7.81 10.44 -2.92
N ASN A 86 9.06 10.92 -3.15
CA ASN A 86 9.36 12.33 -3.38
C ASN A 86 8.80 13.23 -2.27
N THR A 87 9.07 12.85 -1.02
CA THR A 87 8.68 13.55 0.20
C THR A 87 9.91 14.08 0.91
N GLU A 88 9.73 15.08 1.77
CA GLU A 88 10.83 15.67 2.54
C GLU A 88 11.42 14.67 3.55
N ASP A 89 10.57 13.79 4.08
CA ASP A 89 10.95 12.79 5.07
C ASP A 89 9.95 11.61 5.05
N ALA A 90 10.31 10.53 5.73
CA ALA A 90 9.45 9.37 5.92
C ALA A 90 9.62 8.80 7.32
N LEU A 91 8.56 8.24 7.87
CA LEU A 91 8.57 7.56 9.15
C LEU A 91 8.24 6.08 8.95
N VAL A 92 9.27 5.24 8.91
CA VAL A 92 9.15 3.79 8.69
C VAL A 92 9.65 3.05 9.93
N ARG A 93 8.74 2.73 10.84
CA ARG A 93 9.06 2.23 12.19
C ARG A 93 8.29 0.94 12.50
N PRO A 94 8.92 -0.04 13.16
CA PRO A 94 8.23 -1.24 13.61
C PRO A 94 7.16 -0.95 14.68
N GLN A 95 7.21 0.23 15.33
CA GLN A 95 6.18 0.70 16.26
C GLN A 95 4.88 1.09 15.55
N LEU A 96 4.90 1.36 14.25
CA LEU A 96 3.71 1.52 13.41
C LEU A 96 3.22 0.12 13.01
N MET A 97 2.42 -0.50 13.85
CA MET A 97 2.10 -1.93 13.82
C MET A 97 1.15 -2.34 12.68
N SER A 98 0.49 -1.39 12.04
CA SER A 98 -0.46 -1.65 10.94
C SER A 98 -0.71 -0.40 10.11
N GLY A 99 -1.32 -0.57 8.92
CA GLY A 99 -1.77 0.56 8.11
C GLY A 99 -2.79 1.45 8.84
N THR A 100 -3.73 0.85 9.58
CA THR A 100 -4.68 1.61 10.41
C THR A 100 -3.97 2.43 11.48
N HIS A 101 -2.93 1.88 12.12
CA HIS A 101 -2.14 2.63 13.11
C HIS A 101 -1.39 3.79 12.45
N ALA A 102 -0.76 3.57 11.29
CA ALA A 102 -0.08 4.64 10.55
C ALA A 102 -1.04 5.77 10.17
N LEU A 103 -2.23 5.44 9.66
CA LEU A 103 -3.27 6.42 9.34
C LEU A 103 -3.79 7.14 10.60
N THR A 104 -3.95 6.43 11.71
CA THR A 104 -4.34 7.02 13.00
C THR A 104 -3.32 8.05 13.46
N VAL A 105 -2.03 7.70 13.44
CA VAL A 105 -0.93 8.61 13.80
C VAL A 105 -0.94 9.85 12.91
N ALA A 106 -1.10 9.67 11.60
CA ALA A 106 -1.15 10.78 10.64
C ALA A 106 -2.36 11.70 10.90
N LEU A 107 -3.53 11.15 11.15
CA LEU A 107 -4.74 11.94 11.42
C LEU A 107 -4.61 12.72 12.74
N PHE A 108 -4.24 12.06 13.83
CA PHE A 108 -4.05 12.74 15.13
C PHE A 108 -2.89 13.74 15.12
N GLY A 109 -1.85 13.50 14.32
CA GLY A 109 -0.72 14.40 14.18
C GLY A 109 -1.05 15.72 13.46
N ASN A 110 -1.95 15.67 12.49
CA ASN A 110 -2.28 16.80 11.63
C ASN A 110 -3.54 17.57 12.04
N LEU A 111 -4.52 16.89 12.67
CA LEU A 111 -5.81 17.50 13.00
C LEU A 111 -5.81 18.16 14.37
N ARG A 112 -6.60 19.21 14.50
CA ARG A 112 -6.83 19.98 15.73
C ARG A 112 -8.33 20.04 16.03
N PRO A 113 -8.75 20.22 17.31
CA PRO A 113 -10.14 20.43 17.65
C PRO A 113 -10.78 21.54 16.82
N GLY A 114 -11.91 21.25 16.18
CA GLY A 114 -12.60 22.15 15.27
C GLY A 114 -12.34 21.90 13.79
N ASP A 115 -11.37 21.05 13.44
CA ASP A 115 -11.11 20.66 12.05
C ASP A 115 -12.18 19.70 11.51
N GLU A 116 -12.26 19.62 10.20
CA GLU A 116 -13.14 18.70 9.47
C GLU A 116 -12.33 17.74 8.59
N ILE A 117 -12.65 16.46 8.68
CA ILE A 117 -12.17 15.44 7.72
C ILE A 117 -13.21 15.35 6.61
N LEU A 118 -12.78 15.57 5.36
CA LEU A 118 -13.58 15.31 4.17
C LEU A 118 -13.06 14.07 3.45
N SER A 119 -13.91 13.06 3.28
CA SER A 119 -13.66 11.92 2.39
C SER A 119 -14.37 12.13 1.06
N PRO A 120 -13.65 12.38 -0.03
CA PRO A 120 -14.26 12.63 -1.35
C PRO A 120 -14.56 11.35 -2.14
N VAL A 121 -14.34 10.19 -1.55
CA VAL A 121 -14.46 8.86 -2.18
C VAL A 121 -15.44 7.94 -1.41
N GLY A 122 -16.38 8.54 -0.70
CA GLY A 122 -17.32 7.81 0.14
C GLY A 122 -16.75 7.42 1.49
N LYS A 123 -17.29 6.36 2.06
CA LYS A 123 -16.96 5.90 3.41
C LYS A 123 -15.54 5.34 3.47
N PRO A 124 -14.73 5.69 4.48
CA PRO A 124 -13.41 5.12 4.65
C PRO A 124 -13.48 3.64 5.03
N TYR A 125 -12.33 2.97 4.98
CA TYR A 125 -12.18 1.59 5.37
C TYR A 125 -12.67 1.36 6.82
N ASP A 126 -13.32 0.24 7.08
CA ASP A 126 -14.09 -0.04 8.31
C ASP A 126 -13.27 0.12 9.60
N THR A 127 -11.98 -0.20 9.59
CA THR A 127 -11.10 -0.03 10.76
C THR A 127 -10.89 1.44 11.13
N LEU A 128 -11.03 2.37 10.19
CA LEU A 128 -10.94 3.81 10.44
C LEU A 128 -12.23 4.42 10.99
N GLU A 129 -13.37 3.74 10.84
CA GLU A 129 -14.65 4.26 11.32
C GLU A 129 -14.64 4.55 12.83
N GLY A 130 -14.03 3.65 13.61
CA GLY A 130 -13.86 3.83 15.05
C GLY A 130 -12.87 4.95 15.39
N VAL A 131 -11.76 5.03 14.65
CA VAL A 131 -10.73 6.07 14.84
C VAL A 131 -11.31 7.46 14.59
N ILE A 132 -12.07 7.63 13.50
CA ILE A 132 -12.71 8.90 13.13
C ILE A 132 -13.90 9.19 14.07
N GLY A 133 -14.64 8.17 14.51
CA GLY A 133 -15.84 8.30 15.30
C GLY A 133 -17.13 8.27 14.48
N ILE A 134 -17.10 7.73 13.26
CA ILE A 134 -18.28 7.39 12.46
C ILE A 134 -19.05 6.30 13.20
N ARG A 135 -18.34 5.25 13.64
CA ARG A 135 -18.82 4.29 14.61
C ARG A 135 -18.41 4.77 16.01
N PRO A 136 -19.33 4.80 16.99
CA PRO A 136 -19.00 5.23 18.36
C PRO A 136 -17.84 4.42 18.93
N MET A 137 -16.78 5.13 19.33
CA MET A 137 -15.59 4.55 19.94
C MET A 137 -14.94 5.60 20.84
N SER A 138 -14.60 5.19 22.07
CA SER A 138 -13.90 6.06 23.02
C SER A 138 -12.50 6.38 22.50
N GLY A 139 -12.09 7.63 22.66
CA GLY A 139 -10.80 8.13 22.15
C GLY A 139 -10.79 8.44 20.65
N SER A 140 -11.96 8.44 19.99
CA SER A 140 -12.06 8.79 18.57
C SER A 140 -11.82 10.27 18.32
N LEU A 141 -11.45 10.62 17.09
CA LEU A 141 -11.26 12.01 16.65
C LEU A 141 -12.49 12.88 16.92
N LYS A 142 -13.69 12.30 16.80
CA LYS A 142 -14.95 12.98 17.13
C LYS A 142 -15.02 13.45 18.59
N GLU A 143 -14.51 12.65 19.52
CA GLU A 143 -14.46 13.06 20.94
C GLU A 143 -13.46 14.18 21.20
N TYR A 144 -12.47 14.34 20.32
CA TYR A 144 -11.52 15.46 20.32
C TYR A 144 -12.03 16.68 19.53
N GLY A 145 -13.30 16.67 19.11
CA GLY A 145 -13.93 17.82 18.45
C GLY A 145 -13.63 17.93 16.96
N ILE A 146 -13.17 16.85 16.33
CA ILE A 146 -13.00 16.79 14.87
C ILE A 146 -14.30 16.28 14.24
N THR A 147 -14.76 16.93 13.18
CA THR A 147 -15.95 16.53 12.43
C THR A 147 -15.59 15.70 11.21
N TYR A 148 -16.55 14.93 10.72
CA TYR A 148 -16.37 14.09 9.53
C TYR A 148 -17.50 14.33 8.54
N ARG A 149 -17.14 14.43 7.27
CA ARG A 149 -18.07 14.48 6.15
C ARG A 149 -17.54 13.62 5.00
N GLN A 150 -18.44 13.05 4.22
CA GLN A 150 -18.10 12.31 3.01
C GLN A 150 -18.93 12.82 1.82
N VAL A 151 -18.37 12.60 0.64
CA VAL A 151 -19.05 12.71 -0.66
C VAL A 151 -18.94 11.33 -1.30
N ASP A 152 -20.07 10.73 -1.62
CA ASP A 152 -20.09 9.41 -2.26
C ASP A 152 -19.72 9.54 -3.74
N LEU A 153 -19.14 8.48 -4.29
CA LEU A 153 -18.84 8.42 -5.71
C LEU A 153 -20.15 8.39 -6.54
N LEU A 154 -20.09 8.93 -7.74
CA LEU A 154 -21.14 8.78 -8.74
C LEU A 154 -21.32 7.30 -9.12
N SER A 155 -22.43 6.97 -9.80
CA SER A 155 -22.76 5.59 -10.19
C SER A 155 -21.75 4.96 -11.15
N ASP A 156 -20.94 5.75 -11.83
CA ASP A 156 -19.83 5.34 -12.71
C ASP A 156 -18.48 5.22 -11.98
N GLY A 157 -18.46 5.51 -10.67
CA GLY A 157 -17.26 5.43 -9.83
C GLY A 157 -16.37 6.67 -9.92
N LEU A 158 -16.80 7.74 -10.56
CA LEU A 158 -16.09 9.01 -10.58
C LEU A 158 -16.43 9.89 -9.36
N PHE A 159 -15.62 10.91 -9.14
CA PHE A 159 -15.89 11.90 -8.10
C PHE A 159 -17.12 12.76 -8.48
N ASP A 160 -17.93 13.09 -7.46
CA ASP A 160 -19.02 14.06 -7.61
C ASP A 160 -18.49 15.50 -7.55
#